data_4ddfd5ad3383276b8e1d8dcdd964afe8
#
_entry.id   4ddfd5ad3383276b8e1d8dcdd964afe8
#
_cell.length_a   1.000
_cell.length_b   1.000
_cell.length_c   1.000
_cell.angle_alpha   90.00
_cell.angle_beta   90.00
_cell.angle_gamma   90.00
#
_symmetry.space_group_name_H-M   'P 1'
#
loop_
_entity.id
_entity.type
_entity.pdbx_description
1 polymer ?
#
loop_
_entity_poly.entity_id
_entity_poly.type
_entity_poly.pdbx_seq_one_letter_code
_entity_poly.pdbx_strand_id
1 'polypeptide(L)'
;MFQKLKGGLKMSKKVVVISSSPRKGGNSDTMCDEFVRGARDAGNEAVKYFLEDIEFSSCKACYKCKTPEMKCFQEDQISEILEKMMEADVIVYATPVYYYGMCGTLKMFFDRCYPIFRHLENKEYYIITAAGSENGNVLTGIRDFIGFSKNPTENAVFSAFGDVKSQPDLLKEVYNAGLKC
;
A
#
# COMPACT_ATOMS: atom_id res chain seq x y z
N MET A 1 -27.54 10.09 38.36
CA MET A 1 -26.78 10.86 37.36
C MET A 1 -26.02 9.86 36.51
N PHE A 2 -26.64 9.37 35.44
CA PHE A 2 -26.03 8.34 34.57
C PHE A 2 -25.23 9.04 33.45
N GLN A 3 -23.92 8.96 33.56
CA GLN A 3 -23.01 9.40 32.48
C GLN A 3 -23.11 8.41 31.34
N LYS A 4 -23.75 8.82 30.23
CA LYS A 4 -23.78 8.09 28.95
C LYS A 4 -22.33 7.96 28.43
N LEU A 5 -21.77 6.76 28.48
CA LEU A 5 -20.62 6.37 27.72
C LEU A 5 -21.00 6.41 26.23
N LYS A 6 -20.66 7.52 25.55
CA LYS A 6 -20.67 7.59 24.08
C LYS A 6 -19.38 6.94 23.55
N GLY A 7 -19.28 5.65 23.65
CA GLY A 7 -18.33 4.86 22.89
C GLY A 7 -19.01 4.45 21.59
N GLY A 8 -18.93 5.28 20.54
CA GLY A 8 -19.26 4.82 19.18
C GLY A 8 -18.32 3.66 18.85
N LEU A 9 -18.84 2.48 18.49
CA LEU A 9 -18.03 1.41 17.92
C LEU A 9 -17.31 1.99 16.70
N LYS A 10 -15.98 2.16 16.76
CA LYS A 10 -15.17 2.45 15.58
C LYS A 10 -15.34 1.21 14.66
N MET A 11 -15.90 1.39 13.48
CA MET A 11 -16.00 0.31 12.51
C MET A 11 -14.59 -0.12 12.11
N SER A 12 -14.36 -1.43 12.09
CA SER A 12 -13.10 -2.01 11.62
C SER A 12 -12.88 -1.63 10.15
N LYS A 13 -11.71 -1.08 9.83
CA LYS A 13 -11.31 -0.79 8.45
C LYS A 13 -10.62 -2.00 7.82
N LYS A 14 -10.75 -2.11 6.51
CA LYS A 14 -9.96 -3.03 5.67
C LYS A 14 -8.70 -2.32 5.19
N VAL A 15 -7.56 -2.89 5.50
CA VAL A 15 -6.24 -2.34 5.20
C VAL A 15 -5.47 -3.28 4.28
N VAL A 16 -5.06 -2.79 3.12
CA VAL A 16 -4.24 -3.53 2.17
C VAL A 16 -2.85 -2.91 2.08
N VAL A 17 -1.82 -3.69 2.36
CA VAL A 17 -0.41 -3.28 2.29
C VAL A 17 0.29 -4.01 1.15
N ILE A 18 0.80 -3.25 0.19
CA ILE A 18 1.54 -3.76 -0.96
C ILE A 18 3.04 -3.55 -0.70
N SER A 19 3.77 -4.62 -0.37
CA SER A 19 5.21 -4.62 -0.18
C SER A 19 5.89 -5.09 -1.46
N SER A 20 6.65 -4.19 -2.10
CA SER A 20 7.43 -4.50 -3.30
C SER A 20 8.94 -4.63 -3.03
N SER A 21 9.32 -4.84 -1.76
CA SER A 21 10.69 -5.14 -1.39
C SER A 21 11.17 -6.43 -2.08
N PRO A 22 12.37 -6.49 -2.67
CA PRO A 22 12.91 -7.74 -3.19
C PRO A 22 13.44 -8.67 -2.07
N ARG A 23 13.39 -8.24 -0.82
CA ARG A 23 13.92 -8.97 0.34
C ARG A 23 12.90 -9.00 1.48
N LYS A 24 12.50 -10.18 1.91
CA LYS A 24 11.75 -10.34 3.16
C LYS A 24 12.56 -9.80 4.34
N GLY A 25 11.91 -9.01 5.20
CA GLY A 25 12.58 -8.33 6.31
C GLY A 25 13.59 -7.26 5.86
N GLY A 26 13.54 -6.82 4.59
CA GLY A 26 14.24 -5.62 4.14
C GLY A 26 13.59 -4.35 4.70
N ASN A 27 14.23 -3.19 4.54
CA ASN A 27 13.80 -1.95 5.20
C ASN A 27 12.32 -1.60 4.96
N SER A 28 11.88 -1.52 3.69
CA SER A 28 10.48 -1.21 3.38
C SER A 28 9.51 -2.32 3.84
N ASP A 29 9.92 -3.59 3.77
CA ASP A 29 9.10 -4.71 4.22
C ASP A 29 8.96 -4.74 5.75
N THR A 30 10.02 -4.45 6.50
CA THR A 30 9.98 -4.29 7.96
C THR A 30 8.99 -3.18 8.38
N MET A 31 9.01 -2.04 7.69
CA MET A 31 8.04 -0.97 7.94
C MET A 31 6.60 -1.40 7.62
N CYS A 32 6.39 -2.20 6.57
CA CYS A 32 5.07 -2.77 6.28
C CYS A 32 4.58 -3.65 7.42
N ASP A 33 5.46 -4.50 8.00
CA ASP A 33 5.10 -5.36 9.13
C ASP A 33 4.69 -4.55 10.35
N GLU A 34 5.38 -3.45 10.65
CA GLU A 34 5.03 -2.54 11.75
C GLU A 34 3.68 -1.85 11.50
N PHE A 35 3.41 -1.40 10.26
CA PHE A 35 2.12 -0.80 9.93
C PHE A 35 0.98 -1.81 10.11
N VAL A 36 1.14 -3.02 9.58
CA VAL A 36 0.15 -4.11 9.71
C VAL A 36 -0.08 -4.46 11.17
N ARG A 37 0.98 -4.53 11.99
CA ARG A 37 0.88 -4.79 13.42
C ARG A 37 0.04 -3.73 14.10
N GLY A 38 0.34 -2.44 13.87
CA GLY A 38 -0.43 -1.33 14.43
C GLY A 38 -1.90 -1.35 14.00
N ALA A 39 -2.19 -1.60 12.71
CA ALA A 39 -3.56 -1.68 12.21
C ALA A 39 -4.36 -2.83 12.86
N ARG A 40 -3.74 -3.99 13.04
CA ARG A 40 -4.37 -5.13 13.72
C ARG A 40 -4.60 -4.87 15.21
N ASP A 41 -3.63 -4.25 15.89
CA ASP A 41 -3.75 -3.87 17.30
C ASP A 41 -4.89 -2.84 17.53
N ALA A 42 -5.22 -2.05 16.50
CA ALA A 42 -6.39 -1.16 16.49
C ALA A 42 -7.72 -1.87 16.18
N GLY A 43 -7.71 -3.19 15.92
CA GLY A 43 -8.89 -3.97 15.56
C GLY A 43 -9.27 -3.91 14.07
N ASN A 44 -8.39 -3.42 13.19
CA ASN A 44 -8.62 -3.39 11.75
C ASN A 44 -8.27 -4.74 11.09
N GLU A 45 -8.93 -5.05 9.97
CA GLU A 45 -8.59 -6.19 9.12
C GLU A 45 -7.44 -5.77 8.19
N ALA A 46 -6.20 -6.20 8.49
CA ALA A 46 -5.03 -5.83 7.73
C ALA A 46 -4.37 -7.04 7.04
N VAL A 47 -4.15 -6.93 5.74
CA VAL A 47 -3.45 -7.92 4.92
C VAL A 47 -2.24 -7.29 4.24
N LYS A 48 -1.11 -8.01 4.23
CA LYS A 48 0.10 -7.62 3.48
C LYS A 48 0.30 -8.58 2.32
N TYR A 49 0.45 -8.04 1.13
CA TYR A 49 0.91 -8.75 -0.06
C TYR A 49 2.38 -8.42 -0.30
N PHE A 50 3.21 -9.44 -0.20
CA PHE A 50 4.63 -9.35 -0.54
C PHE A 50 4.80 -9.77 -1.99
N LEU A 51 5.01 -8.80 -2.89
CA LEU A 51 4.93 -9.03 -4.34
C LEU A 51 5.94 -10.05 -4.88
N GLU A 52 7.07 -10.25 -4.20
CA GLU A 52 8.06 -11.25 -4.60
C GLU A 52 7.60 -12.70 -4.36
N ASP A 53 6.57 -12.93 -3.54
CA ASP A 53 5.95 -14.25 -3.37
C ASP A 53 4.87 -14.52 -4.41
N ILE A 54 4.59 -13.57 -5.30
CA ILE A 54 3.49 -13.59 -6.25
C ILE A 54 4.04 -13.72 -7.66
N GLU A 55 3.71 -14.80 -8.34
CA GLU A 55 4.05 -14.96 -9.75
C GLU A 55 3.08 -14.17 -10.61
N PHE A 56 3.58 -13.12 -11.28
CA PHE A 56 2.81 -12.34 -12.21
C PHE A 56 3.66 -11.73 -13.33
N SER A 57 3.03 -11.45 -14.45
CA SER A 57 3.65 -10.78 -15.58
C SER A 57 3.23 -9.31 -15.69
N SER A 58 4.04 -8.51 -16.36
CA SER A 58 3.71 -7.12 -16.69
C SER A 58 2.41 -7.01 -17.51
N CYS A 59 1.82 -5.82 -17.55
CA CYS A 59 0.67 -5.55 -18.39
C CYS A 59 1.02 -5.75 -19.88
N LYS A 60 0.20 -6.52 -20.61
CA LYS A 60 0.37 -6.79 -22.04
C LYS A 60 -0.30 -5.76 -22.95
N ALA A 61 -0.86 -4.69 -22.36
CA ALA A 61 -1.61 -3.65 -23.09
C ALA A 61 -2.71 -4.20 -24.04
N CYS A 62 -3.30 -5.33 -23.68
CA CYS A 62 -4.30 -6.01 -24.52
C CYS A 62 -5.69 -5.36 -24.48
N TYR A 63 -5.92 -4.42 -23.56
CA TYR A 63 -7.16 -3.68 -23.33
C TYR A 63 -8.42 -4.54 -23.04
N LYS A 64 -8.28 -5.84 -22.85
CA LYS A 64 -9.42 -6.71 -22.52
C LYS A 64 -10.08 -6.35 -21.17
N CYS A 65 -9.36 -5.66 -20.30
CA CYS A 65 -9.89 -5.16 -19.01
C CYS A 65 -10.75 -3.89 -19.14
N LYS A 66 -10.91 -3.33 -20.35
CA LYS A 66 -11.83 -2.21 -20.60
C LYS A 66 -13.28 -2.71 -20.74
N THR A 67 -13.76 -3.38 -19.72
CA THR A 67 -15.11 -3.94 -19.65
C THR A 67 -15.77 -3.50 -18.33
N PRO A 68 -17.11 -3.59 -18.21
CA PRO A 68 -17.79 -3.26 -16.97
C PRO A 68 -17.32 -4.09 -15.74
N GLU A 69 -16.78 -5.29 -15.98
CA GLU A 69 -16.29 -6.19 -14.92
C GLU A 69 -14.99 -5.70 -14.28
N MET A 70 -14.29 -4.73 -14.90
CA MET A 70 -13.04 -4.14 -14.38
C MET A 70 -12.01 -5.19 -13.97
N LYS A 71 -11.87 -6.26 -14.75
CA LYS A 71 -11.05 -7.41 -14.44
C LYS A 71 -9.87 -7.56 -15.40
N CYS A 72 -8.69 -7.83 -14.88
CA CYS A 72 -7.57 -8.24 -15.71
C CYS A 72 -7.77 -9.70 -16.18
N PHE A 73 -7.53 -9.95 -17.48
CA PHE A 73 -7.70 -11.27 -18.09
C PHE A 73 -6.42 -12.12 -18.06
N GLN A 74 -5.36 -11.65 -17.44
CA GLN A 74 -4.22 -12.51 -17.13
C GLN A 74 -4.56 -13.33 -15.88
N GLU A 75 -4.45 -14.64 -16.01
CA GLU A 75 -4.78 -15.59 -14.94
C GLU A 75 -3.59 -15.72 -13.99
N ASP A 76 -3.53 -14.86 -13.00
CA ASP A 76 -2.56 -14.85 -11.91
C ASP A 76 -3.17 -14.24 -10.63
N GLN A 77 -2.41 -14.27 -9.53
CA GLN A 77 -2.88 -13.81 -8.22
C GLN A 77 -3.15 -12.29 -8.14
N ILE A 78 -2.76 -11.50 -9.14
CA ILE A 78 -3.01 -10.05 -9.13
C ILE A 78 -4.51 -9.76 -9.10
N SER A 79 -5.35 -10.56 -9.76
CA SER A 79 -6.81 -10.34 -9.75
C SER A 79 -7.40 -10.32 -8.34
N GLU A 80 -6.97 -11.24 -7.47
CA GLU A 80 -7.40 -11.27 -6.06
C GLU A 80 -6.96 -10.00 -5.31
N ILE A 81 -5.72 -9.56 -5.51
CA ILE A 81 -5.20 -8.34 -4.87
C ILE A 81 -6.00 -7.12 -5.32
N LEU A 82 -6.33 -7.01 -6.60
CA LEU A 82 -7.13 -5.91 -7.13
C LEU A 82 -8.53 -5.89 -6.50
N GLU A 83 -9.17 -7.04 -6.31
CA GLU A 83 -10.46 -7.15 -5.62
C GLU A 83 -10.33 -6.67 -4.16
N LYS A 84 -9.28 -7.08 -3.45
CA LYS A 84 -9.02 -6.62 -2.07
C LYS A 84 -8.75 -5.11 -2.00
N MET A 85 -8.05 -4.54 -2.97
CA MET A 85 -7.84 -3.08 -3.05
C MET A 85 -9.16 -2.33 -3.30
N MET A 86 -10.06 -2.86 -4.09
CA MET A 86 -11.39 -2.26 -4.30
C MET A 86 -12.21 -2.22 -2.99
N GLU A 87 -12.12 -3.28 -2.18
CA GLU A 87 -12.80 -3.38 -0.89
C GLU A 87 -12.13 -2.58 0.23
N ALA A 88 -10.83 -2.28 0.12
CA ALA A 88 -10.06 -1.64 1.18
C ALA A 88 -10.52 -0.21 1.47
N ASP A 89 -10.42 0.20 2.73
CA ASP A 89 -10.54 1.60 3.16
C ASP A 89 -9.18 2.29 3.09
N VAL A 90 -8.11 1.54 3.41
CA VAL A 90 -6.73 2.02 3.49
C VAL A 90 -5.82 1.18 2.59
N ILE A 91 -5.00 1.85 1.80
CA ILE A 91 -4.00 1.21 0.94
C ILE A 91 -2.62 1.78 1.26
N VAL A 92 -1.65 0.88 1.50
CA VAL A 92 -0.25 1.25 1.74
C VAL A 92 0.60 0.74 0.57
N TYR A 93 1.35 1.64 -0.05
CA TYR A 93 2.34 1.28 -1.06
C TYR A 93 3.74 1.39 -0.51
N ALA A 94 4.51 0.29 -0.58
CA ALA A 94 5.87 0.25 -0.07
C ALA A 94 6.87 -0.18 -1.14
N THR A 95 7.96 0.58 -1.29
CA THR A 95 8.98 0.33 -2.30
C THR A 95 10.38 0.72 -1.83
N PRO A 96 11.42 -0.04 -2.17
CA PRO A 96 12.76 0.50 -2.18
C PRO A 96 12.92 1.51 -3.33
N VAL A 97 13.81 2.48 -3.14
CA VAL A 97 14.16 3.47 -4.17
C VAL A 97 15.32 2.96 -5.00
N TYR A 98 15.08 2.72 -6.28
CA TYR A 98 16.09 2.31 -7.24
C TYR A 98 16.17 3.34 -8.37
N TYR A 99 17.38 3.88 -8.60
CA TYR A 99 17.60 4.93 -9.60
C TYR A 99 16.60 6.09 -9.50
N TYR A 100 16.41 6.59 -8.27
CA TYR A 100 15.48 7.70 -7.92
C TYR A 100 13.99 7.41 -8.17
N GLY A 101 13.63 6.17 -8.50
CA GLY A 101 12.25 5.75 -8.76
C GLY A 101 11.80 4.57 -7.90
N MET A 102 10.56 4.15 -8.07
CA MET A 102 10.06 2.91 -7.48
C MET A 102 10.76 1.70 -8.12
N CYS A 103 10.83 0.59 -7.40
CA CYS A 103 11.36 -0.65 -7.97
C CYS A 103 10.48 -1.16 -9.12
N GLY A 104 11.07 -1.96 -10.02
CA GLY A 104 10.37 -2.50 -11.20
C GLY A 104 9.13 -3.30 -10.84
N THR A 105 9.17 -4.08 -9.76
CA THR A 105 8.04 -4.91 -9.30
C THR A 105 6.81 -4.04 -8.95
N LEU A 106 7.00 -2.92 -8.24
CA LEU A 106 5.88 -2.01 -7.96
C LEU A 106 5.34 -1.37 -9.23
N LYS A 107 6.22 -0.98 -10.16
CA LYS A 107 5.78 -0.40 -11.44
C LYS A 107 4.98 -1.41 -12.26
N MET A 108 5.44 -2.66 -12.35
CA MET A 108 4.69 -3.73 -13.00
C MET A 108 3.32 -3.94 -12.35
N PHE A 109 3.25 -3.92 -11.02
CA PHE A 109 2.00 -4.02 -10.27
C PHE A 109 1.05 -2.86 -10.60
N PHE A 110 1.53 -1.62 -10.61
CA PHE A 110 0.73 -0.45 -10.97
C PHE A 110 0.17 -0.55 -12.39
N ASP A 111 0.97 -1.04 -13.36
CA ASP A 111 0.49 -1.25 -14.73
C ASP A 111 -0.66 -2.29 -14.79
N ARG A 112 -0.66 -3.26 -13.87
CA ARG A 112 -1.71 -4.26 -13.74
C ARG A 112 -2.95 -3.74 -13.01
N CYS A 113 -2.86 -2.60 -12.29
CA CYS A 113 -4.00 -1.93 -11.65
C CYS A 113 -4.89 -1.17 -12.64
N TYR A 114 -4.56 -1.13 -13.94
CA TYR A 114 -5.32 -0.39 -14.94
C TYR A 114 -6.85 -0.63 -14.91
N PRO A 115 -7.37 -1.85 -14.68
CA PRO A 115 -8.82 -2.05 -14.62
C PRO A 115 -9.51 -1.33 -13.47
N ILE A 116 -8.84 -1.10 -12.35
CA ILE A 116 -9.46 -0.61 -11.12
C ILE A 116 -9.07 0.83 -10.73
N PHE A 117 -7.99 1.40 -11.27
CA PHE A 117 -7.38 2.63 -10.71
C PHE A 117 -8.34 3.83 -10.65
N ARG A 118 -9.28 3.96 -11.59
CA ARG A 118 -10.33 5.00 -11.58
C ARG A 118 -11.53 4.68 -10.71
N HIS A 119 -11.60 3.47 -10.17
CA HIS A 119 -12.68 2.98 -9.33
C HIS A 119 -12.28 2.88 -7.86
N LEU A 120 -11.04 3.25 -7.54
CA LEU A 120 -10.60 3.42 -6.16
C LEU A 120 -11.14 4.77 -5.66
N GLU A 121 -12.23 4.74 -4.89
CA GLU A 121 -12.90 5.94 -4.40
C GLU A 121 -12.76 6.08 -2.89
N ASN A 122 -12.50 7.30 -2.42
CA ASN A 122 -12.45 7.67 -0.99
C ASN A 122 -11.47 6.81 -0.18
N LYS A 123 -10.36 6.38 -0.79
CA LYS A 123 -9.33 5.57 -0.12
C LYS A 123 -8.36 6.46 0.63
N GLU A 124 -7.91 5.97 1.79
CA GLU A 124 -6.77 6.53 2.51
C GLU A 124 -5.48 5.87 2.06
N TYR A 125 -4.45 6.66 1.83
CA TYR A 125 -3.16 6.18 1.34
C TYR A 125 -2.02 6.49 2.29
N TYR A 126 -1.12 5.54 2.43
CA TYR A 126 0.18 5.69 3.06
C TYR A 126 1.27 5.25 2.10
N ILE A 127 2.41 5.92 2.14
CA ILE A 127 3.56 5.59 1.29
C ILE A 127 4.74 5.24 2.18
N ILE A 128 5.40 4.13 1.90
CA ILE A 128 6.61 3.68 2.58
C ILE A 128 7.73 3.58 1.55
N THR A 129 8.85 4.25 1.81
CA THR A 129 10.04 4.18 0.95
C THR A 129 11.27 3.79 1.74
N ALA A 130 12.22 3.12 1.09
CA ALA A 130 13.54 2.84 1.66
C ALA A 130 14.61 3.17 0.62
N ALA A 131 15.51 4.07 0.96
CA ALA A 131 16.56 4.58 0.07
C ALA A 131 17.93 4.56 0.76
N GLY A 132 19.00 4.67 -0.03
CA GLY A 132 20.35 4.84 0.50
C GLY A 132 20.56 6.25 1.07
N SER A 133 20.06 7.28 0.40
CA SER A 133 20.29 8.69 0.78
C SER A 133 19.08 9.59 0.59
N GLU A 134 18.30 9.40 -0.46
CA GLU A 134 17.16 10.27 -0.80
C GLU A 134 16.08 9.54 -1.58
N ASN A 135 14.86 10.08 -1.58
CA ASN A 135 13.73 9.48 -2.29
C ASN A 135 13.73 9.76 -3.80
N GLY A 136 14.47 10.74 -4.28
CA GLY A 136 14.41 11.16 -5.69
C GLY A 136 12.97 11.44 -6.15
N ASN A 137 12.60 10.91 -7.31
CA ASN A 137 11.27 11.09 -7.90
C ASN A 137 10.24 9.99 -7.54
N VAL A 138 10.59 9.08 -6.62
CA VAL A 138 9.71 7.93 -6.29
C VAL A 138 8.33 8.39 -5.80
N LEU A 139 8.28 9.43 -4.98
CA LEU A 139 7.02 9.95 -4.44
C LEU A 139 6.13 10.54 -5.54
N THR A 140 6.71 11.23 -6.52
CA THR A 140 5.97 11.75 -7.66
C THR A 140 5.27 10.63 -8.41
N GLY A 141 6.01 9.55 -8.78
CA GLY A 141 5.43 8.44 -9.52
C GLY A 141 4.32 7.68 -8.76
N ILE A 142 4.43 7.56 -7.42
CA ILE A 142 3.38 6.95 -6.61
C ILE A 142 2.17 7.90 -6.48
N ARG A 143 2.40 9.20 -6.27
CA ARG A 143 1.34 10.20 -6.17
C ARG A 143 0.58 10.38 -7.47
N ASP A 144 1.26 10.33 -8.61
CA ASP A 144 0.62 10.33 -9.92
C ASP A 144 -0.34 9.14 -10.06
N PHE A 145 0.06 7.95 -9.59
CA PHE A 145 -0.83 6.78 -9.57
C PHE A 145 -2.01 6.97 -8.62
N ILE A 146 -1.78 7.43 -7.39
CA ILE A 146 -2.85 7.73 -6.41
C ILE A 146 -3.80 8.80 -6.96
N GLY A 147 -3.30 9.79 -7.67
CA GLY A 147 -4.07 10.90 -8.24
C GLY A 147 -5.12 10.48 -9.28
N PHE A 148 -5.06 9.26 -9.82
CA PHE A 148 -6.13 8.70 -10.64
C PHE A 148 -7.33 8.21 -9.83
N SER A 149 -7.17 8.01 -8.53
CA SER A 149 -8.27 7.64 -7.63
C SER A 149 -9.22 8.82 -7.44
N LYS A 150 -10.46 8.54 -7.10
CA LYS A 150 -11.45 9.58 -6.82
C LYS A 150 -11.44 9.92 -5.32
N ASN A 151 -11.23 11.20 -5.00
CA ASN A 151 -11.14 11.72 -3.64
C ASN A 151 -10.09 10.96 -2.77
N PRO A 152 -8.83 10.82 -3.22
CA PRO A 152 -7.81 10.15 -2.41
C PRO A 152 -7.39 11.03 -1.23
N THR A 153 -7.06 10.41 -0.10
CA THR A 153 -6.44 11.07 1.05
C THR A 153 -5.06 10.47 1.30
N GLU A 154 -3.98 11.22 1.04
CA GLU A 154 -2.64 10.82 1.45
C GLU A 154 -2.41 11.23 2.90
N ASN A 155 -2.31 10.26 3.81
CA ASN A 155 -2.19 10.52 5.25
C ASN A 155 -0.74 10.74 5.69
N ALA A 156 0.20 9.91 5.23
CA ALA A 156 1.61 10.06 5.58
C ALA A 156 2.55 9.35 4.60
N VAL A 157 3.80 9.82 4.61
CA VAL A 157 4.94 9.20 3.93
C VAL A 157 6.00 8.85 4.96
N PHE A 158 6.47 7.61 4.96
CA PHE A 158 7.56 7.13 5.80
C PHE A 158 8.76 6.76 4.95
N SER A 159 9.91 7.32 5.24
CA SER A 159 11.13 7.13 4.44
C SER A 159 12.29 6.70 5.32
N ALA A 160 12.77 5.48 5.12
CA ALA A 160 13.99 5.00 5.75
C ALA A 160 15.21 5.32 4.88
N PHE A 161 16.22 5.90 5.47
CA PHE A 161 17.52 6.12 4.85
C PHE A 161 18.55 5.30 5.61
N GLY A 162 19.19 4.33 4.91
CA GLY A 162 20.03 3.31 5.53
C GLY A 162 19.21 2.20 6.20
N ASP A 163 19.78 1.56 7.24
CA ASP A 163 19.13 0.43 7.92
C ASP A 163 18.00 0.90 8.84
N VAL A 164 16.77 0.51 8.54
CA VAL A 164 15.58 0.86 9.33
C VAL A 164 15.62 0.28 10.75
N LYS A 165 16.31 -0.84 10.96
CA LYS A 165 16.44 -1.45 12.29
C LYS A 165 17.24 -0.58 13.27
N SER A 166 18.05 0.35 12.75
CA SER A 166 18.71 1.39 13.55
C SER A 166 17.87 2.64 13.76
N GLN A 167 16.62 2.66 13.29
CA GLN A 167 15.70 3.81 13.34
C GLN A 167 14.42 3.47 14.13
N PRO A 168 14.50 3.20 15.45
CA PRO A 168 13.36 2.75 16.25
C PRO A 168 12.22 3.77 16.32
N ASP A 169 12.54 5.06 16.26
CA ASP A 169 11.51 6.12 16.27
C ASP A 169 10.68 6.09 14.99
N LEU A 170 11.30 5.90 13.83
CA LEU A 170 10.60 5.74 12.56
C LEU A 170 9.70 4.50 12.57
N LEU A 171 10.19 3.36 13.07
CA LEU A 171 9.36 2.15 13.20
C LEU A 171 8.16 2.38 14.12
N LYS A 172 8.35 3.12 15.22
CA LYS A 172 7.27 3.51 16.12
C LYS A 172 6.27 4.46 15.47
N GLU A 173 6.72 5.40 14.64
CA GLU A 173 5.83 6.28 13.87
C GLU A 173 4.98 5.48 12.89
N VAL A 174 5.56 4.55 12.15
CA VAL A 174 4.86 3.65 11.22
C VAL A 174 3.84 2.79 11.94
N TYR A 175 4.20 2.19 13.07
CA TYR A 175 3.27 1.44 13.92
C TYR A 175 2.09 2.31 14.40
N ASN A 176 2.38 3.52 14.87
CA ASN A 176 1.35 4.46 15.33
C ASN A 176 0.42 4.92 14.20
N ALA A 177 0.93 5.00 12.96
CA ALA A 177 0.09 5.28 11.80
C ALA A 177 -0.89 4.12 11.54
N GLY A 178 -0.43 2.88 11.65
CA GLY A 178 -1.30 1.70 11.62
C GLY A 178 -2.35 1.70 12.71
N LEU A 179 -2.01 2.10 13.95
CA LEU A 179 -2.98 2.23 15.05
C LEU A 179 -4.09 3.27 14.79
N LYS A 180 -3.78 4.29 14.00
CA LYS A 180 -4.69 5.43 13.77
C LYS A 180 -5.50 5.31 12.49
N CYS A 181 -5.09 4.46 11.58
CA CYS A 181 -5.74 4.29 10.27
C CYS A 181 -7.17 3.76 10.37
#